data_5cfa521c01507e7b000893e9ee89168c
#
_entry.id   5cfa521c01507e7b000893e9ee89168c
#
_cell.length_a   1.000
_cell.length_b   1.000
_cell.length_c   1.000
_cell.angle_alpha   90.00
_cell.angle_beta   90.00
_cell.angle_gamma   90.00
#
_symmetry.space_group_name_H-M   'P 1'
#
loop_
_entity.id
_entity.type
_entity.pdbx_description
1 polymer ?
#
loop_
_entity_poly.entity_id
_entity_poly.type
_entity_poly.pdbx_seq_one_letter_code
_entity_poly.pdbx_strand_id
1 'polypeptide(L)'
;MLESAIQTQIKKKLQADGWIVVKLIKTSMNGIPDLMCLKEGEVKFIEVKQPKGVISPIQQYVIDTLRINGFDVEIWTKFNEQY
;
A
#
# COMPACT_ATOMS: atom_id res chain seq x y z
N MET A 1 -15.34 6.93 -5.89
CA MET A 1 -14.13 7.66 -5.43
C MET A 1 -12.92 7.17 -6.22
N LEU A 2 -12.12 8.08 -6.72
CA LEU A 2 -10.92 7.71 -7.46
C LEU A 2 -9.87 7.09 -6.53
N GLU A 3 -9.05 6.21 -7.10
CA GLU A 3 -7.98 5.54 -6.35
C GLU A 3 -7.03 6.55 -5.70
N SER A 4 -6.71 7.66 -6.40
CA SER A 4 -5.86 8.71 -5.84
C SER A 4 -6.48 9.38 -4.61
N ALA A 5 -7.80 9.55 -4.59
CA ALA A 5 -8.51 10.10 -3.44
C ALA A 5 -8.50 9.12 -2.27
N ILE A 6 -8.62 7.84 -2.55
CA ILE A 6 -8.53 6.79 -1.53
C ILE A 6 -7.12 6.79 -0.93
N GLN A 7 -6.08 6.87 -1.76
CA GLN A 7 -4.69 6.96 -1.29
C GLN A 7 -4.49 8.14 -0.34
N THR A 8 -5.05 9.30 -0.69
CA THR A 8 -4.91 10.50 0.14
C THR A 8 -5.55 10.30 1.51
N GLN A 9 -6.73 9.69 1.56
CA GLN A 9 -7.42 9.42 2.83
C GLN A 9 -6.65 8.42 3.68
N ILE A 10 -6.14 7.35 3.07
CA ILE A 10 -5.33 6.34 3.76
C ILE A 10 -4.07 6.97 4.34
N LYS A 11 -3.38 7.78 3.55
CA LYS A 11 -2.17 8.48 3.99
C LYS A 11 -2.44 9.34 5.21
N LYS A 12 -3.52 10.13 5.19
CA LYS A 12 -3.88 10.99 6.32
C LYS A 12 -4.17 10.19 7.57
N LYS A 13 -4.92 9.09 7.44
CA LYS A 13 -5.24 8.23 8.57
C LYS A 13 -3.98 7.62 9.19
N LEU A 14 -3.10 7.10 8.36
CA LEU A 14 -1.86 6.49 8.84
C LEU A 14 -0.95 7.52 9.49
N GLN A 15 -0.83 8.72 8.92
CA GLN A 15 -0.05 9.80 9.51
C GLN A 15 -0.61 10.20 10.88
N ALA A 16 -1.93 10.24 11.03
CA ALA A 16 -2.57 10.53 12.31
C ALA A 16 -2.24 9.45 13.36
N ASP A 17 -2.02 8.21 12.92
CA ASP A 17 -1.64 7.09 13.77
C ASP A 17 -0.12 7.01 14.02
N GLY A 18 0.64 7.99 13.54
CA GLY A 18 2.08 8.08 13.79
C GLY A 18 2.96 7.47 12.72
N TRP A 19 2.40 7.00 11.61
CA TRP A 19 3.20 6.44 10.53
C TRP A 19 3.84 7.52 9.66
N ILE A 20 5.09 7.26 9.26
CA ILE A 20 5.71 8.01 8.16
C ILE A 20 5.24 7.30 6.88
N VAL A 21 4.57 8.03 6.00
CA VAL A 21 4.01 7.44 4.77
C VAL A 21 4.73 8.00 3.56
N VAL A 22 5.31 7.11 2.77
CA VAL A 22 6.01 7.46 1.54
C VAL A 22 5.19 6.93 0.37
N LYS A 23 4.81 7.82 -0.53
CA LYS A 23 4.11 7.44 -1.76
C LYS A 23 5.13 7.04 -2.81
N LEU A 24 5.05 5.78 -3.27
CA LEU A 24 5.99 5.24 -4.25
C LEU A 24 5.44 5.51 -5.66
N ILE A 25 5.91 6.59 -6.30
CA ILE A 25 5.39 7.02 -7.59
C ILE A 25 6.19 6.44 -8.74
N LYS A 26 7.50 6.69 -8.75
CA LYS A 26 8.41 6.17 -9.78
C LYS A 26 9.49 5.38 -9.08
N THR A 27 9.53 4.09 -9.36
CA THR A 27 10.52 3.20 -8.77
C THR A 27 11.13 2.32 -9.86
N SER A 28 12.26 1.70 -9.56
CA SER A 28 12.91 0.79 -10.48
C SER A 28 12.20 -0.56 -10.59
N MET A 29 11.18 -0.80 -9.77
CA MET A 29 10.45 -2.07 -9.75
C MET A 29 8.99 -1.86 -10.14
N ASN A 30 8.57 -2.49 -11.23
CA ASN A 30 7.17 -2.47 -11.62
C ASN A 30 6.35 -3.32 -10.65
N GLY A 31 5.15 -2.87 -10.31
CA GLY A 31 4.26 -3.61 -9.44
C GLY A 31 4.49 -3.42 -7.96
N ILE A 32 5.40 -2.52 -7.57
CA ILE A 32 5.62 -2.19 -6.16
C ILE A 32 4.32 -1.60 -5.58
N PRO A 33 3.96 -1.89 -4.31
CA PRO A 33 2.78 -1.26 -3.68
C PRO A 33 2.84 0.26 -3.67
N ASP A 34 1.69 0.90 -3.55
CA ASP A 34 1.56 2.35 -3.67
C ASP A 34 2.22 3.12 -2.52
N LEU A 35 2.16 2.58 -1.31
CA LEU A 35 2.63 3.27 -0.11
C LEU A 35 3.60 2.41 0.68
N MET A 36 4.65 3.06 1.20
CA MET A 36 5.55 2.45 2.17
C MET A 36 5.37 3.19 3.49
N CYS A 37 5.12 2.44 4.55
CA CYS A 37 4.79 3.00 5.85
C CYS A 37 5.82 2.57 6.88
N LEU A 38 6.35 3.55 7.62
CA LEU A 38 7.43 3.36 8.57
C LEU A 38 7.01 3.87 9.95
N LYS A 39 7.19 3.05 10.97
CA LYS A 39 6.87 3.45 12.35
C LYS A 39 7.62 2.58 13.34
N GLU A 40 8.37 3.21 14.23
CA GLU A 40 9.03 2.52 15.35
C GLU A 40 9.83 1.28 14.91
N GLY A 41 10.57 1.41 13.82
CA GLY A 41 11.37 0.30 13.28
C GLY A 41 10.59 -0.70 12.44
N GLU A 42 9.28 -0.54 12.31
CA GLU A 42 8.46 -1.41 11.47
C GLU A 42 8.27 -0.81 10.09
N VAL A 43 8.18 -1.70 9.10
CA VAL A 43 7.93 -1.33 7.69
C VAL A 43 6.74 -2.15 7.21
N LYS A 44 5.75 -1.47 6.62
CA LYS A 44 4.70 -2.18 5.89
C LYS A 44 4.39 -1.46 4.59
N PHE A 45 3.85 -2.21 3.65
CA PHE A 45 3.45 -1.69 2.35
C PHE A 45 1.94 -1.77 2.20
N ILE A 46 1.36 -0.81 1.50
CA ILE A 46 -0.08 -0.80 1.24
C ILE A 46 -0.31 -0.62 -0.25
N GLU A 47 -1.03 -1.56 -0.84
CA GLU A 47 -1.54 -1.45 -2.21
C GLU A 47 -2.96 -0.92 -2.13
N VAL A 48 -3.24 0.18 -2.84
CA VAL A 48 -4.55 0.82 -2.80
C VAL A 48 -5.31 0.47 -4.07
N LYS A 49 -6.55 0.01 -3.92
CA LYS A 49 -7.44 -0.33 -5.03
C LYS A 49 -8.81 0.28 -4.82
N GLN A 50 -9.49 0.58 -5.92
CA GLN A 50 -10.92 0.88 -5.87
C GLN A 50 -11.67 -0.40 -5.47
N PRO A 51 -12.84 -0.27 -4.83
CA PRO A 51 -13.71 -1.43 -4.64
C PRO A 51 -13.93 -2.14 -5.98
N LYS A 52 -13.79 -3.46 -6.01
CA LYS A 52 -13.84 -4.28 -7.22
C LYS A 52 -12.67 -4.08 -8.19
N GLY A 53 -11.65 -3.32 -7.79
CA GLY A 53 -10.42 -3.24 -8.54
C GLY A 53 -9.68 -4.57 -8.52
N VAL A 54 -8.88 -4.82 -9.57
CA VAL A 54 -8.17 -6.08 -9.75
C VAL A 54 -6.68 -5.87 -9.53
N ILE A 55 -6.08 -6.75 -8.74
CA ILE A 55 -4.63 -6.79 -8.59
C ILE A 55 -4.05 -7.42 -9.87
N SER A 56 -3.14 -6.72 -10.53
CA SER A 56 -2.51 -7.26 -11.73
C SER A 56 -1.54 -8.39 -11.39
N PRO A 57 -1.21 -9.28 -12.36
CA PRO A 57 -0.25 -10.35 -12.09
C PRO A 57 1.10 -9.85 -11.59
N ILE A 58 1.62 -8.75 -12.13
CA ILE A 58 2.92 -8.22 -11.66
C ILE A 58 2.80 -7.66 -10.24
N GLN A 59 1.70 -7.01 -9.90
CA GLN A 59 1.46 -6.54 -8.54
C GLN A 59 1.38 -7.72 -7.57
N GLN A 60 0.65 -8.77 -7.94
CA GLN A 60 0.52 -9.95 -7.09
C GLN A 60 1.87 -10.62 -6.86
N TYR A 61 2.67 -10.74 -7.92
CA TYR A 61 4.02 -11.30 -7.81
C TYR A 61 4.88 -10.52 -6.82
N VAL A 62 4.87 -9.19 -6.90
CA VAL A 62 5.66 -8.36 -5.99
C VAL A 62 5.13 -8.45 -4.56
N ILE A 63 3.81 -8.42 -4.38
CA ILE A 63 3.20 -8.59 -3.06
C ILE A 63 3.64 -9.91 -2.43
N ASP A 64 3.54 -11.00 -3.18
CA ASP A 64 3.93 -12.33 -2.70
C ASP A 64 5.42 -12.38 -2.35
N THR A 65 6.26 -11.78 -3.19
CA THR A 65 7.71 -11.74 -2.97
C THR A 65 8.05 -10.98 -1.68
N LEU A 66 7.41 -9.84 -1.46
CA LEU A 66 7.61 -9.06 -0.24
C LEU A 66 7.17 -9.86 0.99
N ARG A 67 6.03 -10.51 0.93
CA ARG A 67 5.50 -11.31 2.04
C ARG A 67 6.40 -12.51 2.36
N ILE A 68 6.90 -13.20 1.34
CA ILE A 68 7.84 -14.32 1.51
C ILE A 68 9.11 -13.84 2.21
N ASN A 69 9.55 -12.62 1.93
CA ASN A 69 10.73 -12.04 2.56
C ASN A 69 10.44 -11.41 3.95
N GLY A 70 9.23 -11.60 4.47
CA GLY A 70 8.89 -11.18 5.82
C GLY A 70 8.32 -9.78 5.96
N PHE A 71 8.05 -9.09 4.85
CA PHE A 71 7.46 -7.77 4.90
C PHE A 71 5.93 -7.84 4.92
N ASP A 72 5.33 -6.97 5.70
CA ASP A 72 3.87 -6.87 5.78
C ASP A 72 3.36 -6.09 4.57
N VAL A 73 2.40 -6.65 3.84
CA VAL A 73 1.75 -6.00 2.72
C VAL A 73 0.25 -6.13 2.89
N GLU A 74 -0.43 -4.98 2.91
CA GLU A 74 -1.89 -4.91 3.05
C GLU A 74 -2.49 -4.35 1.76
N ILE A 75 -3.70 -4.79 1.44
CA ILE A 75 -4.44 -4.29 0.28
C ILE A 75 -5.69 -3.60 0.81
N TRP A 76 -5.82 -2.31 0.53
CA TRP A 76 -6.91 -1.48 1.04
C TRP A 76 -7.78 -0.98 -0.10
N THR A 77 -9.10 -1.11 0.06
CA THR A 77 -10.06 -0.57 -0.90
C THR A 77 -10.70 0.72 -0.43
N LYS A 78 -10.60 1.00 0.88
CA LYS A 78 -11.01 2.26 1.50
C LYS A 78 -10.01 2.60 2.59
N PHE A 79 -10.06 3.84 3.09
CA PHE A 79 -9.05 4.31 4.03
C PHE A 79 -9.03 3.54 5.37
N ASN A 80 -10.02 2.74 5.69
CA ASN A 80 -10.06 1.93 6.91
C ASN A 80 -10.50 0.49 6.65
N GLU A 81 -10.36 0.00 5.41
CA GLU A 81 -10.85 -1.31 5.03
C GLU A 81 -9.78 -2.06 4.26
N GLN A 82 -9.50 -3.28 4.67
CA GLN A 82 -8.52 -4.16 4.03
C GLN A 82 -9.21 -5.28 3.27
N TYR A 83 -8.52 -5.79 2.25
CA TYR A 83 -8.91 -7.02 1.59
C TYR A 83 -8.74 -8.20 2.52
#